data_c8e970912b3fa09f50473e14c2dcb017
#
_entry.id   c8e970912b3fa09f50473e14c2dcb017
#
_cell.length_a   1.000
_cell.length_b   1.000
_cell.length_c   1.000
_cell.angle_alpha   90.00
_cell.angle_beta   90.00
_cell.angle_gamma   90.00
#
_symmetry.space_group_name_H-M   'P 1'
#
loop_
_entity.id
_entity.type
_entity.pdbx_description
1 polymer ?
#
loop_
_entity_poly.entity_id
_entity_poly.type
_entity_poly.pdbx_seq_one_letter_code
_entity_poly.pdbx_strand_id
1 'polypeptide(L)'
;MRPAELPPPDPDALVTSRRLLERIGAELAASGNWISFARYMELVLHEPGLGYYAAGSRKLGSSGDFVTAPELSPLFARTLARQVKEILEPGEAVLEFGAGSGALADVFLQEISVPYFVLETSPELKQRQEQRLGARVRWLDRLPQKFRGVMIANEALDAMPVHAVAWTCAGIVERGVCVDENQLAWSDRGAAGDVLLNAQKIPVEVPPSGRYESELALLARLWMRSLARILERGALLVVDYGFPEREYFHAQRSMGTLACHYRHHVHADPFYLPGLQDVTAHVDFSALARAAAEGGLDLLGYATQAQFLVNCGITEVLGKENPGDPARYLPAAAAAQKLLSPAEMGELFKVLAVGRGVTTSLCGFSNGDRRSAL
;
A
#
# COMPACT_ATOMS: atom_id res chain seq x y z
N MET A 1 16.40 -15.58 0.45
CA MET A 1 16.59 -16.60 -0.64
C MET A 1 17.44 -15.94 -1.73
N ARG A 2 18.37 -16.64 -2.35
CA ARG A 2 19.13 -16.07 -3.48
C ARG A 2 18.24 -16.11 -4.73
N PRO A 3 18.31 -15.13 -5.67
CA PRO A 3 17.50 -15.12 -6.89
C PRO A 3 17.57 -16.41 -7.71
N ALA A 4 18.70 -17.11 -7.69
CA ALA A 4 18.88 -18.40 -8.36
C ALA A 4 18.04 -19.57 -7.80
N GLU A 5 17.41 -19.39 -6.64
CA GLU A 5 16.54 -20.38 -5.98
C GLU A 5 15.04 -20.11 -6.22
N LEU A 6 14.72 -19.01 -6.93
CA LEU A 6 13.34 -18.63 -7.23
C LEU A 6 12.77 -19.43 -8.42
N PRO A 7 11.45 -19.68 -8.46
CA PRO A 7 10.81 -20.38 -9.56
C PRO A 7 11.06 -19.68 -10.92
N PRO A 8 11.36 -20.42 -12.00
CA PRO A 8 11.55 -19.81 -13.31
C PRO A 8 10.25 -19.15 -13.80
N PRO A 9 10.34 -18.00 -14.48
CA PRO A 9 9.18 -17.35 -15.08
C PRO A 9 8.70 -18.09 -16.32
N ASP A 10 7.45 -17.83 -16.70
CA ASP A 10 6.93 -18.32 -17.97
C ASP A 10 7.62 -17.62 -19.16
N PRO A 11 7.76 -18.30 -20.33
CA PRO A 11 8.44 -17.70 -21.49
C PRO A 11 7.84 -16.37 -21.94
N ASP A 12 6.51 -16.24 -21.96
CA ASP A 12 5.83 -15.00 -22.36
C ASP A 12 6.06 -13.86 -21.35
N ALA A 13 6.10 -14.19 -20.06
CA ALA A 13 6.44 -13.23 -19.01
C ALA A 13 7.88 -12.70 -19.18
N LEU A 14 8.83 -13.57 -19.56
CA LEU A 14 10.20 -13.14 -19.86
C LEU A 14 10.27 -12.16 -21.04
N VAL A 15 9.42 -12.30 -22.05
CA VAL A 15 9.35 -11.35 -23.17
C VAL A 15 8.93 -9.96 -22.65
N THR A 16 7.92 -9.91 -21.78
CA THR A 16 7.45 -8.67 -21.16
C THR A 16 8.55 -8.01 -20.33
N SER A 17 9.23 -8.78 -19.48
CA SER A 17 10.33 -8.27 -18.65
C SER A 17 11.49 -7.73 -19.49
N ARG A 18 11.87 -8.39 -20.59
CA ARG A 18 12.92 -7.90 -21.50
C ARG A 18 12.53 -6.57 -22.15
N ARG A 19 11.28 -6.42 -22.61
CA ARG A 19 10.79 -5.17 -23.17
C ARG A 19 10.81 -4.03 -22.14
N LEU A 20 10.47 -4.34 -20.89
CA LEU A 20 10.58 -3.36 -19.80
C LEU A 20 12.04 -3.01 -19.51
N LEU A 21 12.96 -3.95 -19.51
CA LEU A 21 14.42 -3.69 -19.40
C LEU A 21 14.92 -2.79 -20.53
N GLU A 22 14.48 -3.00 -21.78
CA GLU A 22 14.81 -2.12 -22.91
C GLU A 22 14.27 -0.69 -22.69
N ARG A 23 13.04 -0.57 -22.17
CA ARG A 23 12.43 0.72 -21.83
C ARG A 23 13.21 1.46 -20.73
N ILE A 24 13.59 0.74 -19.64
CA ILE A 24 14.41 1.27 -18.55
C ILE A 24 15.81 1.69 -19.10
N GLY A 25 16.44 0.85 -19.91
CA GLY A 25 17.73 1.14 -20.53
C GLY A 25 17.71 2.39 -21.39
N ALA A 26 16.66 2.60 -22.18
CA ALA A 26 16.47 3.81 -22.98
C ALA A 26 16.35 5.05 -22.09
N GLU A 27 15.62 4.98 -20.97
CA GLU A 27 15.49 6.11 -20.05
C GLU A 27 16.82 6.41 -19.33
N LEU A 28 17.53 5.38 -18.90
CA LEU A 28 18.87 5.54 -18.31
C LEU A 28 19.86 6.19 -19.29
N ALA A 29 19.86 5.76 -20.55
CA ALA A 29 20.70 6.38 -21.59
C ALA A 29 20.38 7.88 -21.79
N ALA A 30 19.10 8.24 -21.77
CA ALA A 30 18.65 9.64 -21.90
C ALA A 30 18.94 10.49 -20.66
N SER A 31 19.12 9.86 -19.47
CA SER A 31 19.26 10.53 -18.16
C SER A 31 20.70 10.49 -17.61
N GLY A 32 21.70 10.27 -18.46
CA GLY A 32 23.11 10.20 -18.03
C GLY A 32 23.42 8.98 -17.17
N ASN A 33 22.82 7.85 -17.51
CA ASN A 33 22.94 6.54 -16.86
C ASN A 33 22.58 6.56 -15.37
N TRP A 34 21.51 7.31 -15.03
CA TRP A 34 20.99 7.30 -13.67
C TRP A 34 19.53 7.78 -13.62
N ILE A 35 18.70 7.05 -12.91
CA ILE A 35 17.37 7.47 -12.50
C ILE A 35 17.20 7.24 -11.00
N SER A 36 16.32 8.01 -10.31
CA SER A 36 15.99 7.75 -8.91
C SER A 36 15.34 6.38 -8.75
N PHE A 37 15.45 5.78 -7.56
CA PHE A 37 14.75 4.53 -7.29
C PHE A 37 13.23 4.71 -7.39
N ALA A 38 12.70 5.87 -7.01
CA ALA A 38 11.28 6.20 -7.18
C ALA A 38 10.86 6.09 -8.66
N ARG A 39 11.67 6.64 -9.59
CA ARG A 39 11.37 6.52 -11.02
C ARG A 39 11.49 5.08 -11.52
N TYR A 40 12.49 4.33 -11.04
CA TYR A 40 12.62 2.91 -11.35
C TYR A 40 11.40 2.11 -10.87
N MET A 41 10.98 2.31 -9.61
CA MET A 41 9.81 1.65 -9.03
C MET A 41 8.52 1.99 -9.79
N GLU A 42 8.36 3.24 -10.23
CA GLU A 42 7.25 3.65 -11.09
C GLU A 42 7.23 2.85 -12.42
N LEU A 43 8.38 2.69 -13.08
CA LEU A 43 8.48 1.93 -14.33
C LEU A 43 8.16 0.45 -14.10
N VAL A 44 8.78 -0.19 -13.11
CA VAL A 44 8.60 -1.64 -12.91
C VAL A 44 7.22 -2.02 -12.43
N LEU A 45 6.50 -1.10 -11.77
CA LEU A 45 5.16 -1.36 -11.28
C LEU A 45 4.06 -0.87 -12.24
N HIS A 46 4.25 0.30 -12.88
CA HIS A 46 3.14 1.03 -13.52
C HIS A 46 3.36 1.37 -15.00
N GLU A 47 4.50 1.04 -15.62
CA GLU A 47 4.70 1.30 -17.06
C GLU A 47 3.58 0.64 -17.88
N PRO A 48 2.85 1.40 -18.73
CA PRO A 48 1.71 0.87 -19.45
C PRO A 48 2.02 -0.38 -20.28
N GLY A 49 1.29 -1.48 -20.02
CA GLY A 49 1.41 -2.75 -20.70
C GLY A 49 2.68 -3.56 -20.37
N LEU A 50 3.58 -3.05 -19.50
CA LEU A 50 4.85 -3.71 -19.17
C LEU A 50 5.06 -3.84 -17.66
N GLY A 51 4.61 -2.86 -16.86
CA GLY A 51 4.77 -2.83 -15.41
C GLY A 51 3.94 -3.91 -14.71
N TYR A 52 4.37 -4.28 -13.52
CA TYR A 52 3.74 -5.35 -12.73
C TYR A 52 2.23 -5.20 -12.63
N TYR A 53 1.69 -4.03 -12.30
CA TYR A 53 0.24 -3.77 -12.22
C TYR A 53 -0.42 -3.50 -13.59
N ALA A 54 0.36 -3.28 -14.66
CA ALA A 54 -0.15 -2.91 -15.98
C ALA A 54 -0.06 -4.02 -17.04
N ALA A 55 0.66 -5.12 -16.80
CA ALA A 55 1.03 -6.12 -17.83
C ALA A 55 0.14 -7.37 -17.91
N GLY A 56 -1.08 -7.37 -17.42
CA GLY A 56 -2.05 -8.43 -17.70
C GLY A 56 -1.86 -9.79 -17.02
N SER A 57 -0.93 -9.98 -16.09
CA SER A 57 -0.72 -11.25 -15.38
C SER A 57 -1.66 -11.42 -14.17
N ARG A 58 -1.97 -12.68 -13.77
CA ARG A 58 -2.72 -12.96 -12.54
C ARG A 58 -1.84 -12.68 -11.32
N LYS A 59 -2.09 -11.60 -10.59
CA LYS A 59 -1.26 -11.09 -9.48
C LYS A 59 -1.87 -11.30 -8.12
N LEU A 60 -3.21 -11.33 -8.03
CA LEU A 60 -3.97 -11.38 -6.79
C LEU A 60 -4.64 -12.74 -6.59
N GLY A 61 -4.78 -13.15 -5.32
CA GLY A 61 -5.45 -14.38 -4.91
C GLY A 61 -4.52 -15.59 -4.80
N SER A 62 -5.08 -16.77 -4.53
CA SER A 62 -4.35 -18.02 -4.30
C SER A 62 -3.49 -18.50 -5.48
N SER A 63 -3.71 -17.95 -6.66
CA SER A 63 -2.91 -18.22 -7.88
C SER A 63 -2.00 -17.04 -8.27
N GLY A 64 -1.93 -15.99 -7.46
CA GLY A 64 -1.09 -14.80 -7.61
C GLY A 64 0.15 -14.84 -6.74
N ASP A 65 0.85 -13.70 -6.65
CA ASP A 65 2.08 -13.57 -5.86
C ASP A 65 1.79 -13.34 -4.37
N PHE A 66 0.62 -12.77 -4.02
CA PHE A 66 0.19 -12.51 -2.65
C PHE A 66 -1.34 -12.51 -2.50
N VAL A 67 -1.82 -12.56 -1.26
CA VAL A 67 -3.23 -12.57 -0.91
C VAL A 67 -3.50 -11.39 0.05
N THR A 68 -4.36 -10.47 -0.35
CA THR A 68 -4.77 -9.31 0.45
C THR A 68 -5.87 -9.65 1.46
N ALA A 69 -6.06 -8.80 2.47
CA ALA A 69 -7.08 -9.00 3.49
C ALA A 69 -8.52 -9.23 2.93
N PRO A 70 -8.99 -8.47 1.92
CA PRO A 70 -10.30 -8.72 1.30
C PRO A 70 -10.42 -10.05 0.54
N GLU A 71 -9.29 -10.59 0.04
CA GLU A 71 -9.27 -11.88 -0.66
C GLU A 71 -9.30 -13.09 0.29
N LEU A 72 -8.81 -12.89 1.53
CA LEU A 72 -8.81 -13.95 2.54
C LEU A 72 -10.22 -14.33 2.97
N SER A 73 -11.08 -13.33 3.18
CA SER A 73 -12.45 -13.57 3.69
C SER A 73 -13.34 -12.34 3.58
N PRO A 74 -14.66 -12.54 3.39
CA PRO A 74 -15.65 -11.48 3.54
C PRO A 74 -15.67 -10.79 4.91
N LEU A 75 -15.10 -11.41 5.94
CA LEU A 75 -15.06 -10.87 7.32
C LEU A 75 -14.41 -9.50 7.38
N PHE A 76 -13.30 -9.29 6.65
CA PHE A 76 -12.60 -8.01 6.62
C PHE A 76 -13.52 -6.89 6.13
N ALA A 77 -14.11 -7.08 4.96
CA ALA A 77 -15.00 -6.08 4.34
C ALA A 77 -16.25 -5.81 5.18
N ARG A 78 -16.88 -6.85 5.73
CA ARG A 78 -18.05 -6.72 6.62
C ARG A 78 -17.71 -5.96 7.89
N THR A 79 -16.53 -6.19 8.45
CA THR A 79 -16.07 -5.51 9.66
C THR A 79 -15.74 -4.06 9.39
N LEU A 80 -15.02 -3.77 8.29
CA LEU A 80 -14.70 -2.40 7.85
C LEU A 80 -15.97 -1.60 7.56
N ALA A 81 -16.99 -2.24 6.96
CA ALA A 81 -18.28 -1.61 6.67
C ALA A 81 -18.98 -1.07 7.94
N ARG A 82 -18.78 -1.68 9.11
CA ARG A 82 -19.33 -1.18 10.38
C ARG A 82 -18.75 0.17 10.74
N GLN A 83 -17.41 0.33 10.63
CA GLN A 83 -16.76 1.61 10.88
C GLN A 83 -17.22 2.66 9.88
N VAL A 84 -17.32 2.30 8.61
CA VAL A 84 -17.72 3.24 7.56
C VAL A 84 -19.16 3.73 7.75
N LYS A 85 -20.06 2.87 8.21
CA LYS A 85 -21.45 3.26 8.55
C LYS A 85 -21.53 4.36 9.61
N GLU A 86 -20.62 4.38 10.58
CA GLU A 86 -20.61 5.42 11.63
C GLU A 86 -20.18 6.79 11.10
N ILE A 87 -19.41 6.82 10.01
CA ILE A 87 -18.87 8.06 9.44
C ILE A 87 -19.85 8.67 8.43
N LEU A 88 -20.50 7.82 7.63
CA LEU A 88 -21.35 8.25 6.53
C LEU A 88 -22.61 8.97 6.99
N GLU A 89 -22.89 10.09 6.36
CA GLU A 89 -24.18 10.77 6.42
C GLU A 89 -25.05 10.45 5.18
N PRO A 90 -26.37 10.67 5.26
CA PRO A 90 -27.27 10.46 4.13
C PRO A 90 -26.80 11.23 2.87
N GLY A 91 -26.71 10.52 1.75
CA GLY A 91 -26.28 11.09 0.47
C GLY A 91 -24.77 11.13 0.25
N GLU A 92 -23.97 10.70 1.21
CA GLU A 92 -22.52 10.58 1.05
C GLU A 92 -22.14 9.26 0.36
N ALA A 93 -20.88 9.17 -0.07
CA ALA A 93 -20.37 8.10 -0.91
C ALA A 93 -19.13 7.42 -0.33
N VAL A 94 -18.77 6.28 -0.91
CA VAL A 94 -17.46 5.65 -0.70
C VAL A 94 -16.61 5.81 -1.97
N LEU A 95 -15.31 6.08 -1.78
CA LEU A 95 -14.30 6.07 -2.84
C LEU A 95 -13.16 5.13 -2.44
N GLU A 96 -12.98 4.06 -3.19
CA GLU A 96 -11.90 3.09 -2.99
C GLU A 96 -10.77 3.35 -3.99
N PHE A 97 -9.52 3.33 -3.48
CA PHE A 97 -8.31 3.42 -4.29
C PHE A 97 -7.68 2.05 -4.47
N GLY A 98 -7.39 1.66 -5.72
CA GLY A 98 -6.74 0.40 -5.99
C GLY A 98 -7.55 -0.82 -5.53
N ALA A 99 -8.78 -0.98 -6.03
CA ALA A 99 -9.72 -2.01 -5.55
C ALA A 99 -9.30 -3.46 -5.86
N GLY A 100 -8.14 -3.68 -6.47
CA GLY A 100 -7.61 -5.00 -6.79
C GLY A 100 -8.57 -5.85 -7.62
N SER A 101 -9.03 -6.98 -7.07
CA SER A 101 -10.04 -7.82 -7.73
C SER A 101 -11.49 -7.31 -7.56
N GLY A 102 -11.70 -6.24 -6.78
CA GLY A 102 -13.02 -5.77 -6.38
C GLY A 102 -13.65 -6.55 -5.23
N ALA A 103 -12.88 -7.38 -4.51
CA ALA A 103 -13.38 -8.22 -3.44
C ALA A 103 -13.94 -7.40 -2.28
N LEU A 104 -13.26 -6.31 -1.89
CA LEU A 104 -13.73 -5.41 -0.85
C LEU A 104 -15.08 -4.79 -1.24
N ALA A 105 -15.15 -4.14 -2.40
CA ALA A 105 -16.37 -3.49 -2.90
C ALA A 105 -17.56 -4.46 -3.01
N ASP A 106 -17.31 -5.68 -3.50
CA ASP A 106 -18.36 -6.69 -3.70
C ASP A 106 -19.08 -7.07 -2.40
N VAL A 107 -18.31 -7.32 -1.35
CA VAL A 107 -18.86 -7.65 -0.02
C VAL A 107 -19.41 -6.42 0.68
N PHE A 108 -18.70 -5.28 0.57
CA PHE A 108 -19.08 -4.03 1.20
C PHE A 108 -20.46 -3.54 0.75
N LEU A 109 -20.75 -3.63 -0.55
CA LEU A 109 -22.04 -3.24 -1.13
C LEU A 109 -23.22 -4.17 -0.74
N GLN A 110 -22.95 -5.32 -0.14
CA GLN A 110 -23.97 -6.17 0.49
C GLN A 110 -24.34 -5.67 1.89
N GLU A 111 -23.39 -4.96 2.55
CA GLU A 111 -23.57 -4.46 3.90
C GLU A 111 -24.09 -3.02 3.95
N ILE A 112 -23.80 -2.19 2.94
CA ILE A 112 -24.16 -0.77 2.88
C ILE A 112 -24.66 -0.41 1.48
N SER A 113 -25.83 0.25 1.42
CA SER A 113 -26.37 0.80 0.16
C SER A 113 -25.97 2.27 0.01
N VAL A 114 -24.87 2.53 -0.68
CA VAL A 114 -24.35 3.89 -0.92
C VAL A 114 -23.75 4.00 -2.32
N PRO A 115 -23.65 5.20 -2.90
CA PRO A 115 -22.85 5.40 -4.09
C PRO A 115 -21.40 4.96 -3.85
N TYR A 116 -20.87 4.10 -4.71
CA TYR A 116 -19.52 3.56 -4.58
C TYR A 116 -18.71 3.90 -5.82
N PHE A 117 -17.57 4.52 -5.60
CA PHE A 117 -16.63 4.90 -6.63
C PHE A 117 -15.33 4.11 -6.46
N VAL A 118 -14.69 3.79 -7.57
CA VAL A 118 -13.36 3.19 -7.61
C VAL A 118 -12.45 4.05 -8.47
N LEU A 119 -11.26 4.33 -7.97
CA LEU A 119 -10.18 4.89 -8.76
C LEU A 119 -9.11 3.81 -8.94
N GLU A 120 -9.03 3.26 -10.15
CA GLU A 120 -8.13 2.17 -10.53
C GLU A 120 -7.28 2.62 -11.72
N THR A 121 -5.96 2.49 -11.56
CA THR A 121 -4.99 2.90 -12.60
C THR A 121 -4.64 1.78 -13.56
N SER A 122 -4.86 0.52 -13.16
CA SER A 122 -4.64 -0.66 -13.99
C SER A 122 -5.84 -0.96 -14.88
N PRO A 123 -5.73 -0.88 -16.22
CA PRO A 123 -6.84 -1.21 -17.12
C PRO A 123 -7.33 -2.65 -16.97
N GLU A 124 -6.41 -3.57 -16.67
CA GLU A 124 -6.73 -4.99 -16.48
C GLU A 124 -7.52 -5.22 -15.20
N LEU A 125 -7.07 -4.64 -14.07
CA LEU A 125 -7.80 -4.75 -12.81
C LEU A 125 -9.17 -4.09 -12.94
N LYS A 126 -9.27 -2.93 -13.61
CA LYS A 126 -10.56 -2.28 -13.92
C LYS A 126 -11.49 -3.22 -14.68
N GLN A 127 -11.00 -3.89 -15.73
CA GLN A 127 -11.82 -4.85 -16.48
C GLN A 127 -12.33 -6.02 -15.62
N ARG A 128 -11.50 -6.57 -14.73
CA ARG A 128 -11.90 -7.62 -13.79
C ARG A 128 -12.93 -7.11 -12.79
N GLN A 129 -12.74 -5.90 -12.27
CA GLN A 129 -13.68 -5.22 -11.39
C GLN A 129 -15.03 -5.00 -12.09
N GLU A 130 -15.04 -4.57 -13.37
CA GLU A 130 -16.24 -4.39 -14.17
C GLU A 130 -17.02 -5.71 -14.33
N GLN A 131 -16.32 -6.82 -14.57
CA GLN A 131 -16.93 -8.15 -14.65
C GLN A 131 -17.56 -8.58 -13.32
N ARG A 132 -16.91 -8.28 -12.20
CA ARG A 132 -17.37 -8.69 -10.85
C ARG A 132 -18.48 -7.78 -10.31
N LEU A 133 -18.34 -6.48 -10.46
CA LEU A 133 -19.13 -5.47 -9.78
C LEU A 133 -20.27 -4.91 -10.65
N GLY A 134 -20.09 -4.90 -11.97
CA GLY A 134 -21.09 -4.38 -12.91
C GLY A 134 -21.51 -2.95 -12.59
N ALA A 135 -22.79 -2.65 -12.74
CA ALA A 135 -23.35 -1.30 -12.52
C ALA A 135 -23.43 -0.86 -11.03
N ARG A 136 -23.00 -1.69 -10.08
CA ARG A 136 -23.01 -1.35 -8.65
C ARG A 136 -21.96 -0.30 -8.26
N VAL A 137 -20.95 -0.09 -9.11
CA VAL A 137 -19.80 0.78 -8.88
C VAL A 137 -19.62 1.71 -10.06
N ARG A 138 -19.04 2.88 -9.81
CA ARG A 138 -18.63 3.81 -10.86
C ARG A 138 -17.10 4.00 -10.80
N TRP A 139 -16.42 3.78 -11.93
CA TRP A 139 -14.98 4.00 -12.04
C TRP A 139 -14.69 5.45 -12.36
N LEU A 140 -13.72 6.03 -11.66
CA LEU A 140 -13.20 7.37 -11.89
C LEU A 140 -11.83 7.25 -12.58
N ASP A 141 -11.61 8.07 -13.61
CA ASP A 141 -10.31 8.16 -14.30
C ASP A 141 -9.37 9.19 -13.65
N ARG A 142 -9.90 10.00 -12.71
CA ARG A 142 -9.16 11.02 -11.96
C ARG A 142 -9.86 11.34 -10.65
N LEU A 143 -9.13 11.94 -9.72
CA LEU A 143 -9.70 12.45 -8.48
C LEU A 143 -10.83 13.44 -8.74
N PRO A 144 -11.95 13.35 -8.00
CA PRO A 144 -13.01 14.35 -8.05
C PRO A 144 -12.50 15.70 -7.51
N GLN A 145 -13.13 16.80 -7.93
CA GLN A 145 -12.77 18.13 -7.41
C GLN A 145 -13.15 18.29 -5.92
N LYS A 146 -14.20 17.62 -5.48
CA LYS A 146 -14.74 17.64 -4.12
C LYS A 146 -15.31 16.26 -3.80
N PHE A 147 -15.21 15.88 -2.55
CA PHE A 147 -15.73 14.60 -2.06
C PHE A 147 -16.32 14.74 -0.65
N ARG A 148 -17.43 14.06 -0.43
CA ARG A 148 -18.07 13.89 0.87
C ARG A 148 -18.34 12.42 1.10
N GLY A 149 -17.88 11.90 2.25
CA GLY A 149 -18.03 10.49 2.61
C GLY A 149 -16.75 9.82 3.02
N VAL A 150 -16.58 8.54 2.72
CA VAL A 150 -15.41 7.78 3.16
C VAL A 150 -14.55 7.37 1.97
N MET A 151 -13.29 7.71 2.05
CA MET A 151 -12.23 7.22 1.16
C MET A 151 -11.56 6.00 1.81
N ILE A 152 -11.24 4.98 1.03
CA ILE A 152 -10.58 3.75 1.50
C ILE A 152 -9.38 3.47 0.62
N ALA A 153 -8.22 3.27 1.26
CA ALA A 153 -7.01 2.76 0.61
C ALA A 153 -6.54 1.54 1.41
N ASN A 154 -6.70 0.36 0.83
CA ASN A 154 -6.28 -0.90 1.43
C ASN A 154 -5.16 -1.51 0.60
N GLU A 155 -3.98 -1.68 1.17
CA GLU A 155 -2.79 -2.22 0.49
C GLU A 155 -2.55 -1.49 -0.86
N ALA A 156 -2.48 -0.15 -0.79
CA ALA A 156 -2.32 0.70 -1.97
C ALA A 156 -1.13 1.65 -1.87
N LEU A 157 -0.63 1.91 -0.66
CA LEU A 157 0.45 2.85 -0.45
C LEU A 157 1.82 2.20 -0.45
N ASP A 158 1.91 0.93 -0.09
CA ASP A 158 3.12 0.12 -0.11
C ASP A 158 3.74 -0.01 -1.51
N ALA A 159 2.89 -0.01 -2.55
CA ALA A 159 3.29 -0.01 -3.96
C ALA A 159 3.51 1.38 -4.56
N MET A 160 3.34 2.45 -3.78
CA MET A 160 3.65 3.80 -4.27
C MET A 160 5.17 4.02 -4.35
N PRO A 161 5.68 4.59 -5.46
CA PRO A 161 7.10 4.86 -5.64
C PRO A 161 7.75 5.62 -4.48
N VAL A 162 8.87 5.10 -3.98
CA VAL A 162 9.65 5.69 -2.88
C VAL A 162 11.06 6.06 -3.33
N HIS A 163 11.62 7.14 -2.77
CA HIS A 163 13.03 7.46 -2.92
C HIS A 163 13.85 6.63 -1.94
N ALA A 164 14.81 5.87 -2.43
CA ALA A 164 15.78 5.19 -1.58
C ALA A 164 16.89 6.17 -1.20
N VAL A 165 17.21 6.25 0.09
CA VAL A 165 18.16 7.21 0.65
C VAL A 165 19.14 6.49 1.58
N ALA A 166 20.37 6.96 1.64
CA ALA A 166 21.33 6.50 2.63
C ALA A 166 21.96 7.68 3.38
N TRP A 167 22.00 7.55 4.70
CA TRP A 167 22.77 8.40 5.59
C TRP A 167 24.14 7.78 5.81
N THR A 168 25.18 8.54 5.51
CA THR A 168 26.58 8.11 5.61
C THR A 168 27.39 9.10 6.42
N CYS A 169 28.60 8.72 6.81
CA CYS A 169 29.53 9.64 7.47
C CYS A 169 29.93 10.84 6.59
N ALA A 170 29.81 10.71 5.26
CA ALA A 170 30.10 11.76 4.29
C ALA A 170 28.90 12.66 3.96
N GLY A 171 27.70 12.30 4.42
CA GLY A 171 26.47 13.02 4.16
C GLY A 171 25.33 12.12 3.70
N ILE A 172 24.26 12.75 3.21
CA ILE A 172 23.05 12.05 2.73
C ILE A 172 23.14 11.88 1.22
N VAL A 173 22.92 10.65 0.76
CA VAL A 173 22.88 10.31 -0.67
C VAL A 173 21.52 9.74 -1.06
N GLU A 174 21.07 10.05 -2.27
CA GLU A 174 19.95 9.38 -2.90
C GLU A 174 20.47 8.19 -3.70
N ARG A 175 19.85 7.05 -3.48
CA ARG A 175 20.14 5.81 -4.19
C ARG A 175 19.27 5.73 -5.42
N GLY A 176 19.89 5.62 -6.56
CA GLY A 176 19.22 5.43 -7.84
C GLY A 176 19.68 4.16 -8.51
N VAL A 177 19.27 4.03 -9.75
CA VAL A 177 19.54 2.88 -10.62
C VAL A 177 20.37 3.32 -11.81
N CYS A 178 21.37 2.51 -12.14
CA CYS A 178 22.19 2.67 -13.34
C CYS A 178 22.35 1.33 -14.07
N VAL A 179 22.96 1.36 -15.25
CA VAL A 179 23.50 0.16 -15.90
C VAL A 179 24.98 0.10 -15.61
N ASP A 180 25.43 -1.02 -15.05
CA ASP A 180 26.81 -1.37 -14.81
C ASP A 180 27.05 -2.78 -15.36
N GLU A 181 28.11 -2.99 -16.15
CA GLU A 181 28.40 -4.29 -16.81
C GLU A 181 27.18 -4.95 -17.48
N ASN A 182 26.33 -4.15 -18.15
CA ASN A 182 25.09 -4.58 -18.81
C ASN A 182 24.00 -5.11 -17.84
N GLN A 183 24.09 -4.83 -16.55
CA GLN A 183 23.09 -5.17 -15.56
C GLN A 183 22.60 -3.91 -14.83
N LEU A 184 21.36 -3.96 -14.31
CA LEU A 184 20.88 -2.92 -13.42
C LEU A 184 21.63 -3.01 -12.08
N ALA A 185 22.06 -1.87 -11.57
CA ALA A 185 22.81 -1.77 -10.33
C ALA A 185 22.40 -0.51 -9.55
N TRP A 186 22.62 -0.56 -8.24
CA TRP A 186 22.51 0.62 -7.40
C TRP A 186 23.62 1.64 -7.68
N SER A 187 23.26 2.92 -7.73
CA SER A 187 24.20 4.03 -7.89
C SER A 187 23.79 5.20 -7.02
N ASP A 188 24.71 5.67 -6.19
CA ASP A 188 24.45 6.75 -5.24
C ASP A 188 24.86 8.11 -5.84
N ARG A 189 24.03 9.14 -5.57
CA ARG A 189 24.32 10.56 -5.84
C ARG A 189 24.06 11.38 -4.58
N GLY A 190 24.73 12.50 -4.41
CA GLY A 190 24.41 13.42 -3.32
C GLY A 190 22.92 13.78 -3.36
N ALA A 191 22.21 13.59 -2.24
CA ALA A 191 20.81 13.95 -2.16
C ALA A 191 20.61 15.45 -2.36
N ALA A 192 19.55 15.84 -3.07
CA ALA A 192 19.24 17.25 -3.36
C ALA A 192 17.73 17.52 -3.29
N GLY A 193 17.34 18.80 -3.32
CA GLY A 193 15.94 19.22 -3.35
C GLY A 193 15.10 18.65 -2.21
N ASP A 194 13.90 18.20 -2.54
CA ASP A 194 12.93 17.68 -1.56
C ASP A 194 13.42 16.40 -0.87
N VAL A 195 14.20 15.55 -1.56
CA VAL A 195 14.77 14.35 -0.97
C VAL A 195 15.72 14.73 0.18
N LEU A 196 16.65 15.64 -0.06
CA LEU A 196 17.59 16.11 0.97
C LEU A 196 16.86 16.79 2.13
N LEU A 197 15.96 17.73 1.81
CA LEU A 197 15.20 18.49 2.81
C LEU A 197 14.35 17.60 3.73
N ASN A 198 13.81 16.50 3.21
CA ASN A 198 13.04 15.56 4.01
C ASN A 198 13.95 14.58 4.77
N ALA A 199 15.02 14.09 4.16
CA ALA A 199 15.98 13.22 4.82
C ALA A 199 16.67 13.89 6.02
N GLN A 200 16.97 15.18 5.94
CA GLN A 200 17.58 15.97 7.03
C GLN A 200 16.69 16.11 8.27
N LYS A 201 15.37 15.94 8.13
CA LYS A 201 14.42 16.04 9.26
C LYS A 201 14.35 14.75 10.07
N ILE A 202 14.86 13.66 9.55
CA ILE A 202 14.80 12.34 10.18
C ILE A 202 16.05 12.16 11.06
N PRO A 203 15.88 11.92 12.36
CA PRO A 203 17.00 11.78 13.29
C PRO A 203 17.59 10.37 13.24
N VAL A 204 18.23 10.04 12.11
CA VAL A 204 18.90 8.74 11.93
C VAL A 204 20.30 8.79 12.55
N GLU A 205 20.61 7.79 13.36
CA GLU A 205 21.99 7.52 13.82
C GLU A 205 22.67 6.57 12.83
N VAL A 206 23.76 7.04 12.21
CA VAL A 206 24.56 6.20 11.30
C VAL A 206 25.27 5.12 12.12
N PRO A 207 25.03 3.83 11.83
CA PRO A 207 25.60 2.74 12.60
C PRO A 207 27.13 2.63 12.36
N PRO A 208 27.88 1.83 13.18
CA PRO A 208 29.33 1.63 12.98
C PRO A 208 29.71 1.08 11.60
N SER A 209 28.78 0.47 10.87
CA SER A 209 28.98 0.08 9.47
C SER A 209 29.16 1.29 8.53
N GLY A 210 28.91 2.51 9.00
CA GLY A 210 29.07 3.75 8.26
C GLY A 210 27.91 4.08 7.31
N ARG A 211 26.82 3.30 7.34
CA ARG A 211 25.69 3.48 6.41
C ARG A 211 24.37 3.02 7.03
N TYR A 212 23.34 3.87 6.91
CA TYR A 212 21.94 3.57 7.21
C TYR A 212 21.13 3.83 5.96
N GLU A 213 20.36 2.85 5.51
CA GLU A 213 19.52 2.93 4.31
C GLU A 213 18.05 2.90 4.71
N SER A 214 17.23 3.66 4.02
CA SER A 214 15.77 3.63 4.16
C SER A 214 15.07 4.31 2.98
N GLU A 215 13.73 4.40 3.04
CA GLU A 215 12.90 4.96 1.99
C GLU A 215 12.20 6.24 2.44
N LEU A 216 11.94 7.15 1.49
CA LEU A 216 11.13 8.34 1.67
C LEU A 216 9.92 8.29 0.73
N ALA A 217 8.73 8.15 1.29
CA ALA A 217 7.47 8.07 0.56
C ALA A 217 6.93 9.48 0.20
N LEU A 218 7.68 10.26 -0.61
CA LEU A 218 7.30 11.63 -0.96
C LEU A 218 6.02 11.66 -1.78
N LEU A 219 5.80 10.69 -2.68
CA LEU A 219 4.59 10.60 -3.48
C LEU A 219 3.35 10.32 -2.63
N ALA A 220 3.44 9.41 -1.66
CA ALA A 220 2.32 9.12 -0.75
C ALA A 220 1.92 10.35 0.09
N ARG A 221 2.90 11.18 0.50
CA ARG A 221 2.64 12.45 1.20
C ARG A 221 1.94 13.47 0.29
N LEU A 222 2.36 13.59 -0.97
CA LEU A 222 1.70 14.46 -1.96
C LEU A 222 0.28 13.98 -2.26
N TRP A 223 0.09 12.67 -2.38
CA TRP A 223 -1.22 12.05 -2.54
C TRP A 223 -2.14 12.36 -1.36
N MET A 224 -1.68 12.19 -0.12
CA MET A 224 -2.44 12.54 1.08
C MET A 224 -2.87 14.01 1.09
N ARG A 225 -1.96 14.94 0.76
CA ARG A 225 -2.30 16.37 0.66
C ARG A 225 -3.33 16.64 -0.45
N SER A 226 -3.27 15.91 -1.56
CA SER A 226 -4.26 16.03 -2.63
C SER A 226 -5.64 15.57 -2.18
N LEU A 227 -5.72 14.48 -1.41
CA LEU A 227 -6.98 14.00 -0.82
C LEU A 227 -7.52 14.98 0.23
N ALA A 228 -6.65 15.54 1.06
CA ALA A 228 -7.04 16.53 2.05
C ALA A 228 -7.69 17.79 1.44
N ARG A 229 -7.28 18.18 0.23
CA ARG A 229 -7.85 19.32 -0.49
C ARG A 229 -9.26 19.04 -1.01
N ILE A 230 -9.55 17.82 -1.40
CA ILE A 230 -10.84 17.45 -2.01
C ILE A 230 -11.87 16.97 -0.98
N LEU A 231 -11.43 16.47 0.17
CA LEU A 231 -12.33 15.99 1.23
C LEU A 231 -12.99 17.17 1.94
N GLU A 232 -14.28 17.41 1.64
CA GLU A 232 -15.08 18.46 2.28
C GLU A 232 -15.63 18.02 3.63
N ARG A 233 -16.05 16.74 3.75
CA ARG A 233 -16.51 16.09 4.99
C ARG A 233 -16.34 14.59 4.88
N GLY A 234 -16.02 13.94 5.98
CA GLY A 234 -15.86 12.48 6.08
C GLY A 234 -14.45 12.08 6.46
N ALA A 235 -14.05 10.87 6.11
CA ALA A 235 -12.75 10.33 6.49
C ALA A 235 -12.05 9.60 5.35
N LEU A 236 -10.72 9.51 5.45
CA LEU A 236 -9.87 8.57 4.73
C LEU A 236 -9.42 7.49 5.71
N LEU A 237 -9.68 6.24 5.38
CA LEU A 237 -9.16 5.06 6.06
C LEU A 237 -8.05 4.45 5.21
N VAL A 238 -6.84 4.41 5.76
CA VAL A 238 -5.68 3.75 5.16
C VAL A 238 -5.40 2.49 5.94
N VAL A 239 -5.42 1.34 5.27
CA VAL A 239 -5.05 0.04 5.84
C VAL A 239 -3.85 -0.47 5.05
N ASP A 240 -2.71 -0.54 5.72
CA ASP A 240 -1.46 -0.93 5.06
C ASP A 240 -0.45 -1.42 6.10
N TYR A 241 0.63 -2.08 5.66
CA TYR A 241 1.69 -2.47 6.57
C TYR A 241 2.75 -1.37 6.68
N GLY A 242 3.19 -1.15 7.90
CA GLY A 242 4.14 -0.08 8.18
C GLY A 242 4.21 0.29 9.65
N PHE A 243 4.85 1.43 9.89
CA PHE A 243 5.25 1.85 11.23
C PHE A 243 5.07 3.36 11.46
N PRO A 244 4.97 3.80 12.72
CA PRO A 244 5.28 5.17 13.08
C PRO A 244 6.76 5.49 12.80
N GLU A 245 7.10 6.76 12.59
CA GLU A 245 8.44 7.22 12.23
C GLU A 245 9.56 6.65 13.12
N ARG A 246 9.35 6.64 14.44
CA ARG A 246 10.33 6.12 15.40
C ARG A 246 10.66 4.64 15.19
N GLU A 247 9.66 3.84 14.80
CA GLU A 247 9.84 2.43 14.49
C GLU A 247 10.32 2.22 13.05
N TYR A 248 9.86 3.07 12.14
CA TYR A 248 10.24 3.03 10.73
C TYR A 248 11.75 3.26 10.56
N PHE A 249 12.29 4.28 11.23
CA PHE A 249 13.71 4.63 11.21
C PHE A 249 14.48 4.09 12.42
N HIS A 250 14.05 2.96 12.98
CA HIS A 250 14.73 2.35 14.12
C HIS A 250 16.14 1.88 13.72
N ALA A 251 17.12 2.03 14.63
CA ALA A 251 18.55 1.71 14.38
C ALA A 251 18.77 0.27 13.88
N GLN A 252 17.96 -0.69 14.30
CA GLN A 252 18.02 -2.08 13.82
C GLN A 252 17.46 -2.28 12.40
N ARG A 253 16.78 -1.29 11.81
CA ARG A 253 16.23 -1.33 10.45
C ARG A 253 17.14 -0.57 9.47
N SER A 254 18.46 -0.72 9.63
CA SER A 254 19.46 0.01 8.87
C SER A 254 19.57 -0.35 7.38
N MET A 255 18.77 -1.29 6.91
CA MET A 255 18.68 -1.71 5.50
C MET A 255 17.34 -1.30 4.84
N GLY A 256 16.53 -0.49 5.51
CA GLY A 256 15.21 -0.08 5.03
C GLY A 256 14.14 -1.15 5.13
N THR A 257 13.09 -0.97 4.33
CA THR A 257 11.89 -1.79 4.35
C THR A 257 11.52 -2.37 2.97
N LEU A 258 12.32 -2.09 1.93
CA LEU A 258 12.07 -2.60 0.59
C LEU A 258 11.97 -4.13 0.59
N ALA A 259 10.90 -4.63 -0.02
CA ALA A 259 10.66 -6.05 -0.22
C ALA A 259 10.20 -6.31 -1.65
N CYS A 260 10.61 -7.44 -2.20
CA CYS A 260 10.21 -7.89 -3.53
C CYS A 260 9.45 -9.20 -3.38
N HIS A 261 8.26 -9.27 -3.97
CA HIS A 261 7.38 -10.44 -3.91
C HIS A 261 7.25 -11.08 -5.29
N TYR A 262 7.64 -12.34 -5.38
CA TYR A 262 7.57 -13.10 -6.62
C TYR A 262 7.13 -14.53 -6.32
N ARG A 263 5.99 -14.96 -6.86
CA ARG A 263 5.43 -16.32 -6.74
C ARG A 263 5.47 -16.85 -5.29
N HIS A 264 4.93 -16.07 -4.36
CA HIS A 264 4.90 -16.34 -2.90
C HIS A 264 6.27 -16.40 -2.21
N HIS A 265 7.33 -15.93 -2.87
CA HIS A 265 8.65 -15.77 -2.25
C HIS A 265 8.96 -14.29 -2.04
N VAL A 266 9.59 -13.99 -0.90
CA VAL A 266 10.06 -12.66 -0.56
C VAL A 266 11.58 -12.62 -0.68
N HIS A 267 12.10 -11.59 -1.33
CA HIS A 267 13.55 -11.35 -1.47
C HIS A 267 13.86 -9.85 -1.52
N ALA A 268 15.15 -9.48 -1.52
CA ALA A 268 15.59 -8.09 -1.43
C ALA A 268 16.21 -7.55 -2.73
N ASP A 269 16.11 -8.25 -3.85
CA ASP A 269 16.67 -7.82 -5.12
C ASP A 269 15.61 -7.16 -6.01
N PRO A 270 15.54 -5.81 -6.08
CA PRO A 270 14.54 -5.13 -6.90
C PRO A 270 14.82 -5.25 -8.41
N PHE A 271 16.01 -5.68 -8.79
CA PHE A 271 16.44 -5.81 -10.20
C PHE A 271 16.17 -7.20 -10.79
N TYR A 272 15.72 -8.15 -9.96
CA TYR A 272 15.32 -9.46 -10.44
C TYR A 272 14.03 -9.37 -11.26
N LEU A 273 14.05 -9.79 -12.52
CA LEU A 273 12.90 -9.86 -13.43
C LEU A 273 11.96 -8.61 -13.36
N PRO A 274 12.44 -7.40 -13.72
CA PRO A 274 11.63 -6.19 -13.69
C PRO A 274 10.27 -6.35 -14.38
N GLY A 275 9.20 -5.89 -13.71
CA GLY A 275 7.80 -6.03 -14.18
C GLY A 275 7.14 -7.38 -13.88
N LEU A 276 7.87 -8.36 -13.32
CA LEU A 276 7.31 -9.67 -12.96
C LEU A 276 7.24 -9.90 -11.45
N GLN A 277 7.75 -8.99 -10.65
CA GLN A 277 7.69 -9.01 -9.20
C GLN A 277 7.03 -7.74 -8.68
N ASP A 278 6.37 -7.85 -7.56
CA ASP A 278 5.92 -6.70 -6.80
C ASP A 278 7.08 -6.12 -5.98
N VAL A 279 7.26 -4.82 -6.04
CA VAL A 279 8.28 -4.10 -5.28
C VAL A 279 7.58 -3.14 -4.34
N THR A 280 7.72 -3.36 -3.05
CA THR A 280 6.98 -2.66 -2.02
C THR A 280 7.90 -2.04 -0.97
N ALA A 281 7.41 -1.02 -0.29
CA ALA A 281 8.03 -0.43 0.89
C ALA A 281 6.99 -0.28 1.99
N HIS A 282 7.38 -0.40 3.25
CA HIS A 282 6.46 -0.14 4.35
C HIS A 282 5.99 1.32 4.35
N VAL A 283 4.81 1.55 4.91
CA VAL A 283 4.22 2.90 5.02
C VAL A 283 4.75 3.61 6.28
N ASP A 284 5.29 4.82 6.11
CA ASP A 284 5.55 5.74 7.23
C ASP A 284 4.24 6.45 7.60
N PHE A 285 3.52 5.91 8.58
CA PHE A 285 2.24 6.46 9.02
C PHE A 285 2.36 7.82 9.69
N SER A 286 3.50 8.14 10.33
CA SER A 286 3.73 9.48 10.89
C SER A 286 3.86 10.53 9.78
N ALA A 287 4.53 10.20 8.68
CA ALA A 287 4.64 11.10 7.53
C ALA A 287 3.27 11.33 6.86
N LEU A 288 2.43 10.30 6.77
CA LEU A 288 1.05 10.44 6.26
C LEU A 288 0.19 11.29 7.18
N ALA A 289 0.24 11.07 8.51
CA ALA A 289 -0.52 11.84 9.48
C ALA A 289 -0.11 13.34 9.45
N ARG A 290 1.19 13.64 9.36
CA ARG A 290 1.68 15.01 9.18
C ARG A 290 1.17 15.64 7.89
N ALA A 291 1.22 14.91 6.78
CA ALA A 291 0.73 15.40 5.48
C ALA A 291 -0.79 15.66 5.49
N ALA A 292 -1.56 14.84 6.20
CA ALA A 292 -2.99 15.03 6.43
C ALA A 292 -3.27 16.30 7.26
N ALA A 293 -2.55 16.49 8.38
CA ALA A 293 -2.68 17.66 9.23
C ALA A 293 -2.29 18.96 8.51
N GLU A 294 -1.21 18.95 7.72
CA GLU A 294 -0.81 20.06 6.85
C GLU A 294 -1.90 20.42 5.83
N GLY A 295 -2.69 19.42 5.38
CA GLY A 295 -3.85 19.59 4.52
C GLY A 295 -5.15 19.99 5.26
N GLY A 296 -5.09 20.16 6.60
CA GLY A 296 -6.22 20.55 7.44
C GLY A 296 -7.19 19.41 7.74
N LEU A 297 -6.71 18.16 7.76
CA LEU A 297 -7.47 17.01 8.26
C LEU A 297 -7.12 16.73 9.72
N ASP A 298 -8.12 16.32 10.48
CA ASP A 298 -7.96 15.84 11.85
C ASP A 298 -7.48 14.39 11.85
N LEU A 299 -6.61 14.04 12.82
CA LEU A 299 -6.22 12.66 13.08
C LEU A 299 -7.30 11.99 13.94
N LEU A 300 -8.09 11.11 13.33
CA LEU A 300 -9.25 10.48 13.95
C LEU A 300 -8.91 9.19 14.71
N GLY A 301 -7.88 8.45 14.26
CA GLY A 301 -7.45 7.22 14.92
C GLY A 301 -6.23 6.59 14.26
N TYR A 302 -5.48 5.80 15.05
CA TYR A 302 -4.40 4.94 14.58
C TYR A 302 -4.30 3.69 15.45
N ALA A 303 -4.42 2.51 14.85
CA ALA A 303 -4.38 1.24 15.57
C ALA A 303 -3.75 0.14 14.72
N THR A 304 -3.41 -0.99 15.35
CA THR A 304 -3.12 -2.20 14.59
C THR A 304 -4.37 -2.75 13.94
N GLN A 305 -4.21 -3.45 12.83
CA GLN A 305 -5.35 -4.09 12.14
C GLN A 305 -6.13 -5.01 13.08
N ALA A 306 -5.43 -5.82 13.88
CA ALA A 306 -6.09 -6.71 14.83
C ALA A 306 -6.99 -5.94 15.80
N GLN A 307 -6.45 -4.89 16.43
CA GLN A 307 -7.21 -4.10 17.39
C GLN A 307 -8.40 -3.39 16.73
N PHE A 308 -8.19 -2.80 15.55
CA PHE A 308 -9.25 -2.17 14.77
C PHE A 308 -10.38 -3.15 14.43
N LEU A 309 -10.04 -4.33 13.91
CA LEU A 309 -11.03 -5.34 13.55
C LEU A 309 -11.78 -5.89 14.76
N VAL A 310 -11.09 -6.10 15.89
CA VAL A 310 -11.72 -6.52 17.15
C VAL A 310 -12.71 -5.45 17.64
N ASN A 311 -12.31 -4.19 17.66
CA ASN A 311 -13.15 -3.07 18.06
C ASN A 311 -14.38 -2.93 17.14
N CYS A 312 -14.22 -3.15 15.83
CA CYS A 312 -15.35 -3.18 14.87
C CYS A 312 -16.17 -4.47 14.94
N GLY A 313 -15.85 -5.41 15.84
CA GLY A 313 -16.65 -6.60 16.12
C GLY A 313 -16.48 -7.74 15.11
N ILE A 314 -15.26 -8.03 14.63
CA ILE A 314 -14.98 -9.17 13.73
C ILE A 314 -15.43 -10.50 14.33
N THR A 315 -15.33 -10.66 15.66
CA THR A 315 -15.79 -11.87 16.37
C THR A 315 -17.29 -12.05 16.30
N GLU A 316 -18.06 -10.96 16.35
CA GLU A 316 -19.52 -10.99 16.17
C GLU A 316 -19.89 -11.29 14.71
N VAL A 317 -19.13 -10.77 13.75
CA VAL A 317 -19.34 -11.08 12.32
C VAL A 317 -19.06 -12.55 12.05
N LEU A 318 -17.97 -13.10 12.60
CA LEU A 318 -17.65 -14.53 12.52
C LEU A 318 -18.71 -15.39 13.23
N GLY A 319 -19.23 -14.92 14.38
CA GLY A 319 -20.27 -15.62 15.13
C GLY A 319 -21.61 -15.77 14.40
N LYS A 320 -21.81 -15.07 13.26
CA LYS A 320 -22.96 -15.27 12.38
C LYS A 320 -22.82 -16.48 11.45
N GLU A 321 -21.57 -16.94 11.23
CA GLU A 321 -21.32 -18.17 10.48
C GLU A 321 -21.72 -19.38 11.35
N ASN A 322 -22.41 -20.35 10.75
CA ASN A 322 -22.90 -21.50 11.48
C ASN A 322 -21.78 -22.50 11.80
N PRO A 323 -21.40 -22.72 13.08
CA PRO A 323 -20.37 -23.71 13.44
C PRO A 323 -20.77 -25.16 13.05
N GLY A 324 -22.07 -25.42 12.86
CA GLY A 324 -22.57 -26.71 12.38
C GLY A 324 -22.35 -26.96 10.88
N ASP A 325 -21.85 -25.95 10.14
CA ASP A 325 -21.35 -26.08 8.77
C ASP A 325 -19.83 -25.90 8.71
N PRO A 326 -19.05 -26.96 8.99
CA PRO A 326 -17.59 -26.86 9.04
C PRO A 326 -16.96 -26.41 7.72
N ALA A 327 -17.60 -26.66 6.58
CA ALA A 327 -17.10 -26.28 5.27
C ALA A 327 -17.06 -24.75 5.07
N ARG A 328 -17.94 -24.02 5.75
CA ARG A 328 -17.95 -22.55 5.74
C ARG A 328 -17.25 -21.95 6.96
N TYR A 329 -17.50 -22.51 8.15
CA TYR A 329 -16.99 -21.95 9.38
C TYR A 329 -15.46 -22.06 9.52
N LEU A 330 -14.85 -23.22 9.19
CA LEU A 330 -13.41 -23.41 9.37
C LEU A 330 -12.56 -22.47 8.48
N PRO A 331 -12.87 -22.27 7.19
CA PRO A 331 -12.14 -21.28 6.39
C PRO A 331 -12.31 -19.85 6.93
N ALA A 332 -13.50 -19.46 7.37
CA ALA A 332 -13.76 -18.15 7.95
C ALA A 332 -12.98 -17.93 9.26
N ALA A 333 -12.96 -18.93 10.13
CA ALA A 333 -12.20 -18.89 11.40
C ALA A 333 -10.68 -18.82 11.13
N ALA A 334 -10.17 -19.59 10.17
CA ALA A 334 -8.77 -19.55 9.78
C ALA A 334 -8.38 -18.19 9.20
N ALA A 335 -9.25 -17.60 8.38
CA ALA A 335 -9.04 -16.26 7.84
C ALA A 335 -9.07 -15.19 8.95
N ALA A 336 -10.02 -15.27 9.89
CA ALA A 336 -10.04 -14.38 11.05
C ALA A 336 -8.74 -14.48 11.86
N GLN A 337 -8.22 -15.70 12.06
CA GLN A 337 -6.95 -15.91 12.74
C GLN A 337 -5.80 -15.21 12.00
N LYS A 338 -5.71 -15.32 10.67
CA LYS A 338 -4.67 -14.63 9.87
C LYS A 338 -4.78 -13.11 9.99
N LEU A 339 -6.00 -12.56 9.91
CA LEU A 339 -6.24 -11.13 10.01
C LEU A 339 -5.87 -10.56 11.39
N LEU A 340 -5.99 -11.37 12.46
CA LEU A 340 -5.80 -10.96 13.85
C LEU A 340 -4.45 -11.37 14.44
N SER A 341 -3.79 -12.39 13.89
CA SER A 341 -2.52 -12.91 14.43
C SER A 341 -1.41 -11.88 14.34
N PRO A 342 -0.72 -11.56 15.46
CA PRO A 342 0.44 -10.68 15.44
C PRO A 342 1.58 -11.18 14.54
N ALA A 343 1.71 -12.50 14.39
CA ALA A 343 2.74 -13.12 13.55
C ALA A 343 2.44 -13.05 12.04
N GLU A 344 1.20 -12.67 11.67
CA GLU A 344 0.77 -12.53 10.28
C GLU A 344 0.38 -11.07 10.00
N MET A 345 -0.92 -10.77 9.83
CA MET A 345 -1.36 -9.41 9.45
C MET A 345 -1.71 -8.51 10.64
N GLY A 346 -2.01 -9.10 11.79
CA GLY A 346 -2.68 -8.38 12.88
C GLY A 346 -1.88 -7.23 13.48
N GLU A 347 -0.55 -7.39 13.68
CA GLU A 347 0.32 -6.35 14.23
C GLU A 347 1.05 -5.57 13.15
N LEU A 348 1.47 -6.22 12.06
CA LEU A 348 2.22 -5.56 10.98
C LEU A 348 1.36 -4.54 10.25
N PHE A 349 0.11 -4.87 9.94
CA PHE A 349 -0.84 -3.94 9.33
C PHE A 349 -1.37 -2.95 10.35
N LYS A 350 -1.56 -1.72 9.89
CA LYS A 350 -2.08 -0.60 10.67
C LYS A 350 -3.28 0.01 9.97
N VAL A 351 -4.15 0.59 10.75
CA VAL A 351 -5.27 1.39 10.26
C VAL A 351 -5.08 2.82 10.73
N LEU A 352 -4.96 3.75 9.77
CA LEU A 352 -4.94 5.19 10.01
C LEU A 352 -6.27 5.76 9.55
N ALA A 353 -6.91 6.54 10.40
CA ALA A 353 -8.07 7.35 10.06
C ALA A 353 -7.74 8.84 10.18
N VAL A 354 -7.93 9.57 9.10
CA VAL A 354 -7.86 11.04 9.08
C VAL A 354 -9.14 11.59 8.43
N GLY A 355 -9.58 12.79 8.80
CA GLY A 355 -10.84 13.28 8.25
C GLY A 355 -11.13 14.73 8.54
N ARG A 356 -12.30 15.17 8.09
CA ARG A 356 -12.79 16.55 8.29
C ARG A 356 -14.26 16.51 8.66
N GLY A 357 -14.64 17.25 9.72
CA GLY A 357 -16.03 17.38 10.16
C GLY A 357 -16.64 16.08 10.68
N VAL A 358 -15.84 15.11 11.10
CA VAL A 358 -16.26 13.88 11.78
C VAL A 358 -16.14 14.10 13.28
N THR A 359 -17.26 14.19 13.96
CA THR A 359 -17.32 14.45 15.41
C THR A 359 -17.61 13.20 16.23
N THR A 360 -18.02 12.12 15.57
CA THR A 360 -18.34 10.85 16.21
C THR A 360 -17.06 10.12 16.61
N SER A 361 -17.02 9.55 17.80
CA SER A 361 -15.94 8.61 18.19
C SER A 361 -16.06 7.35 17.32
N LEU A 362 -14.97 6.99 16.68
CA LEU A 362 -14.91 5.84 15.76
C LEU A 362 -14.73 4.54 16.54
N CYS A 363 -15.63 3.58 16.35
CA CYS A 363 -15.60 2.30 17.08
C CYS A 363 -14.29 1.56 16.92
N GLY A 364 -13.70 1.57 15.73
CA GLY A 364 -12.44 0.89 15.42
C GLY A 364 -11.24 1.37 16.25
N PHE A 365 -11.34 2.52 16.89
CA PHE A 365 -10.29 3.13 17.72
C PHE A 365 -10.71 3.31 19.18
N SER A 366 -11.81 2.67 19.60
CA SER A 366 -12.33 2.77 20.97
C SER A 366 -11.35 2.23 22.03
N ASN A 367 -10.55 1.24 21.68
CA ASN A 367 -9.48 0.68 22.51
C ASN A 367 -8.21 0.54 21.67
N GLY A 368 -7.04 0.68 22.34
CA GLY A 368 -5.75 0.47 21.68
C GLY A 368 -5.41 1.50 20.60
N ASP A 369 -5.99 2.69 20.67
CA ASP A 369 -5.63 3.83 19.83
C ASP A 369 -4.20 4.26 20.14
N ARG A 370 -3.36 4.27 19.12
CA ARG A 370 -1.93 4.56 19.20
C ARG A 370 -1.58 5.90 18.53
N ARG A 371 -2.51 6.85 18.40
CA ARG A 371 -2.26 8.17 17.79
C ARG A 371 -1.09 8.91 18.41
N SER A 372 -0.81 8.71 19.69
CA SER A 372 0.34 9.30 20.38
C SER A 372 1.70 8.76 19.89
N ALA A 373 1.73 7.71 19.08
CA ALA A 373 2.96 7.18 18.50
C ALA A 373 3.31 7.84 17.16
N LEU A 374 2.38 8.56 16.54
CA LEU A 374 2.56 9.28 15.27
C LEU A 374 3.16 10.70 15.50
#